data_13240799973dedf2ffc3d4ae45e24199
#
_entry.id   13240799973dedf2ffc3d4ae45e24199
#
_cell.length_a   1.000
_cell.length_b   1.000
_cell.length_c   1.000
_cell.angle_alpha   90.00
_cell.angle_beta   90.00
_cell.angle_gamma   90.00
#
_symmetry.space_group_name_H-M   'P 1'
#
loop_
_entity.id
_entity.type
_entity.pdbx_description
1 polymer ?
#
loop_
_entity_poly.entity_id
_entity_poly.type
_entity_poly.pdbx_seq_one_letter_code
_entity_poly.pdbx_strand_id
1 'polypeptide(L)'
;MVTNDELEKQAIEDRLNAATSKWSGFYVVAFLFGAALGGLVFGRIGDRFGRVKGMAASIFCYSGMSAVAYFVQSPEQMWVVRFLVCMGVGGMWPNGVALMSEAWAGASRPMLAGVIGTSANVGIFLTFMVFKMKDVTVDDWRWVMLLGAVPVFLGLLVLTAVPESPRWLADKQAHEDGDDPPEDESEKPPDEVAAWEVFHRPLLWVTLVGILLATVPLLGGWGSSNWANFWADEVG
;
A
#
# COMPACT_ATOMS: atom_id res chain seq x y z
N MET A 1 -30.31 24.60 32.92
CA MET A 1 -29.32 25.68 33.02
C MET A 1 -27.97 24.98 32.86
N VAL A 2 -27.33 25.09 31.68
CA VAL A 2 -26.02 24.45 31.43
C VAL A 2 -25.01 25.17 32.31
N THR A 3 -24.20 24.44 33.05
CA THR A 3 -23.18 25.01 33.93
C THR A 3 -21.98 25.49 33.12
N ASN A 4 -21.21 26.46 33.61
CA ASN A 4 -20.00 26.95 32.92
C ASN A 4 -19.00 25.81 32.71
N ASP A 5 -18.90 24.85 33.61
CA ASP A 5 -18.07 23.64 33.50
C ASP A 5 -18.48 22.74 32.32
N GLU A 6 -19.77 22.63 32.05
CA GLU A 6 -20.29 21.84 30.92
C GLU A 6 -19.98 22.51 29.57
N LEU A 7 -20.10 23.85 29.52
CA LEU A 7 -19.73 24.63 28.34
C LEU A 7 -18.21 24.53 28.03
N GLU A 8 -17.38 24.55 29.06
CA GLU A 8 -15.94 24.44 28.91
C GLU A 8 -15.51 23.03 28.41
N LYS A 9 -16.12 21.98 28.97
CA LYS A 9 -15.95 20.61 28.53
C LYS A 9 -16.35 20.44 27.05
N GLN A 10 -17.51 20.94 26.69
CA GLN A 10 -18.03 20.88 25.33
C GLN A 10 -17.11 21.62 24.34
N ALA A 11 -16.58 22.79 24.71
CA ALA A 11 -15.62 23.51 23.88
C ALA A 11 -14.28 22.79 23.72
N ILE A 12 -13.84 22.03 24.72
CA ILE A 12 -12.64 21.19 24.65
C ILE A 12 -12.89 20.00 23.72
N GLU A 13 -14.01 19.32 23.86
CA GLU A 13 -14.40 18.19 22.99
C GLU A 13 -14.51 18.62 21.53
N ASP A 14 -15.16 19.75 21.25
CA ASP A 14 -15.26 20.30 19.89
C ASP A 14 -13.89 20.59 19.26
N ARG A 15 -12.96 21.14 20.05
CA ARG A 15 -11.59 21.37 19.59
C ARG A 15 -10.82 20.07 19.33
N LEU A 16 -10.98 19.08 20.19
CA LEU A 16 -10.36 17.75 20.01
C LEU A 16 -10.93 17.05 18.77
N ASN A 17 -12.22 17.09 18.57
CA ASN A 17 -12.89 16.50 17.41
C ASN A 17 -12.46 17.19 16.12
N ALA A 18 -12.38 18.52 16.12
CA ALA A 18 -11.89 19.28 14.96
C ALA A 18 -10.42 18.95 14.63
N ALA A 19 -9.56 18.83 15.65
CA ALA A 19 -8.15 18.45 15.47
C ALA A 19 -8.03 17.02 14.95
N THR A 20 -8.78 16.08 15.50
CA THR A 20 -8.81 14.66 15.09
C THR A 20 -9.28 14.53 13.66
N SER A 21 -10.36 15.21 13.29
CA SER A 21 -10.89 15.21 11.91
C SER A 21 -9.86 15.76 10.91
N LYS A 22 -9.21 16.87 11.24
CA LYS A 22 -8.15 17.47 10.43
C LYS A 22 -6.99 16.49 10.19
N TRP A 23 -6.45 15.89 11.26
CA TRP A 23 -5.32 14.96 11.16
C TRP A 23 -5.69 13.67 10.45
N SER A 24 -6.91 13.16 10.64
CA SER A 24 -7.44 12.01 9.90
C SER A 24 -7.41 12.25 8.40
N GLY A 25 -7.82 13.42 7.92
CA GLY A 25 -7.72 13.81 6.51
C GLY A 25 -6.28 13.81 6.01
N PHE A 26 -5.34 14.39 6.77
CA PHE A 26 -3.92 14.38 6.40
C PHE A 26 -3.32 12.97 6.35
N TYR A 27 -3.72 12.07 7.23
CA TYR A 27 -3.27 10.67 7.22
C TYR A 27 -3.81 9.89 6.02
N VAL A 28 -5.04 10.17 5.57
CA VAL A 28 -5.58 9.60 4.33
C VAL A 28 -4.80 10.08 3.11
N VAL A 29 -4.47 11.37 3.06
CA VAL A 29 -3.61 11.95 2.00
C VAL A 29 -2.23 11.29 2.00
N ALA A 30 -1.60 11.14 3.17
CA ALA A 30 -0.32 10.46 3.31
C ALA A 30 -0.39 9.01 2.80
N PHE A 31 -1.48 8.30 3.09
CA PHE A 31 -1.72 6.95 2.60
C PHE A 31 -1.77 6.90 1.07
N LEU A 32 -2.61 7.72 0.46
CA LEU A 32 -2.83 7.68 -1.00
C LEU A 32 -1.56 8.05 -1.77
N PHE A 33 -0.92 9.17 -1.42
CA PHE A 33 0.30 9.60 -2.10
C PHE A 33 1.50 8.70 -1.78
N GLY A 34 1.63 8.24 -0.54
CA GLY A 34 2.65 7.29 -0.16
C GLY A 34 2.53 5.99 -0.93
N ALA A 35 1.34 5.40 -1.00
CA ALA A 35 1.11 4.16 -1.75
C ALA A 35 1.35 4.33 -3.25
N ALA A 36 0.91 5.44 -3.86
CA ALA A 36 1.15 5.71 -5.26
C ALA A 36 2.65 5.83 -5.58
N LEU A 37 3.39 6.63 -4.79
CA LEU A 37 4.83 6.78 -4.95
C LEU A 37 5.56 5.45 -4.70
N GLY A 38 5.13 4.71 -3.69
CA GLY A 38 5.71 3.41 -3.35
C GLY A 38 5.55 2.39 -4.46
N GLY A 39 4.39 2.34 -5.11
CA GLY A 39 4.16 1.50 -6.29
C GLY A 39 5.15 1.78 -7.41
N LEU A 40 5.41 3.07 -7.69
CA LEU A 40 6.37 3.49 -8.71
C LEU A 40 7.83 3.17 -8.31
N VAL A 41 8.22 3.51 -7.08
CA VAL A 41 9.60 3.35 -6.61
C VAL A 41 9.96 1.87 -6.46
N PHE A 42 9.18 1.12 -5.71
CA PHE A 42 9.48 -0.29 -5.46
C PHE A 42 9.12 -1.18 -6.65
N GLY A 43 8.17 -0.79 -7.50
CA GLY A 43 7.95 -1.42 -8.79
C GLY A 43 9.22 -1.36 -9.64
N ARG A 44 9.78 -0.16 -9.80
CA ARG A 44 11.03 0.03 -10.54
C ARG A 44 12.24 -0.70 -9.92
N ILE A 45 12.29 -0.80 -8.59
CA ILE A 45 13.29 -1.62 -7.90
C ILE A 45 13.09 -3.10 -8.27
N GLY A 46 11.86 -3.58 -8.29
CA GLY A 46 11.51 -4.95 -8.69
C GLY A 46 11.85 -5.25 -10.15
N ASP A 47 11.61 -4.30 -11.06
CA ASP A 47 11.98 -4.43 -12.48
C ASP A 47 13.51 -4.55 -12.64
N ARG A 48 14.26 -3.71 -11.94
CA ARG A 48 15.72 -3.62 -12.14
C ARG A 48 16.51 -4.68 -11.37
N PHE A 49 16.12 -4.98 -10.14
CA PHE A 49 16.90 -5.84 -9.23
C PHE A 49 16.26 -7.21 -8.97
N GLY A 50 15.05 -7.42 -9.43
CA GLY A 50 14.27 -8.64 -9.24
C GLY A 50 13.01 -8.43 -8.41
N ARG A 51 11.95 -9.16 -8.75
CA ARG A 51 10.62 -9.04 -8.12
C ARG A 51 10.66 -9.35 -6.63
N VAL A 52 11.37 -10.41 -6.25
CA VAL A 52 11.53 -10.83 -4.86
C VAL A 52 12.25 -9.77 -4.04
N LYS A 53 13.32 -9.17 -4.59
CA LYS A 53 14.07 -8.11 -3.90
C LYS A 53 13.25 -6.83 -3.77
N GLY A 54 12.50 -6.45 -4.82
CA GLY A 54 11.59 -5.30 -4.79
C GLY A 54 10.50 -5.46 -3.73
N MET A 55 9.91 -6.66 -3.64
CA MET A 55 8.91 -7.00 -2.64
C MET A 55 9.50 -6.98 -1.22
N ALA A 56 10.67 -7.59 -1.01
CA ALA A 56 11.33 -7.59 0.29
C ALA A 56 11.71 -6.17 0.75
N ALA A 57 12.25 -5.34 -0.16
CA ALA A 57 12.55 -3.94 0.14
C ALA A 57 11.31 -3.15 0.56
N SER A 58 10.16 -3.38 -0.10
CA SER A 58 8.87 -2.81 0.29
C SER A 58 8.47 -3.23 1.71
N ILE A 59 8.59 -4.54 2.01
CA ILE A 59 8.28 -5.09 3.34
C ILE A 59 9.18 -4.47 4.41
N PHE A 60 10.47 -4.37 4.17
CA PHE A 60 11.40 -3.72 5.11
C PHE A 60 11.10 -2.24 5.30
N CYS A 61 10.70 -1.54 4.25
CA CYS A 61 10.33 -0.14 4.34
C CYS A 61 9.11 0.03 5.26
N TYR A 62 7.98 -0.64 5.01
CA TYR A 62 6.79 -0.43 5.84
C TYR A 62 6.95 -0.98 7.26
N SER A 63 7.61 -2.12 7.43
CA SER A 63 7.83 -2.72 8.75
C SER A 63 8.81 -1.91 9.58
N GLY A 64 9.92 -1.46 8.98
CA GLY A 64 10.91 -0.63 9.65
C GLY A 64 10.33 0.73 10.05
N MET A 65 9.58 1.38 9.16
CA MET A 65 8.90 2.64 9.47
C MET A 65 7.79 2.45 10.53
N SER A 66 7.10 1.31 10.55
CA SER A 66 6.16 0.98 11.64
C SER A 66 6.87 0.87 12.99
N ALA A 67 8.07 0.27 13.04
CA ALA A 67 8.86 0.27 14.26
C ALA A 67 9.29 1.69 14.68
N VAL A 68 9.68 2.55 13.73
CA VAL A 68 10.00 3.96 13.99
C VAL A 68 8.79 4.72 14.52
N ALA A 69 7.57 4.39 14.07
CA ALA A 69 6.33 5.00 14.53
C ALA A 69 6.10 4.84 16.06
N TYR A 70 6.69 3.82 16.68
CA TYR A 70 6.65 3.64 18.14
C TYR A 70 7.23 4.82 18.91
N PHE A 71 8.26 5.48 18.37
CA PHE A 71 8.99 6.59 18.99
C PHE A 71 8.43 7.97 18.65
N VAL A 72 7.40 8.04 17.84
CA VAL A 72 6.80 9.30 17.42
C VAL A 72 6.13 10.01 18.61
N GLN A 73 6.32 11.35 18.68
CA GLN A 73 5.85 12.20 19.76
C GLN A 73 4.93 13.34 19.29
N SER A 74 4.86 13.60 17.97
CA SER A 74 4.01 14.64 17.41
C SER A 74 3.20 14.15 16.21
N PRO A 75 2.02 14.76 15.93
CA PRO A 75 1.20 14.41 14.77
C PRO A 75 1.93 14.60 13.43
N GLU A 76 2.80 15.61 13.32
CA GLU A 76 3.59 15.88 12.12
C GLU A 76 4.61 14.76 11.86
N GLN A 77 5.30 14.31 12.91
CA GLN A 77 6.21 13.16 12.81
C GLN A 77 5.44 11.91 12.40
N MET A 78 4.26 11.68 13.00
CA MET A 78 3.40 10.56 12.65
C MET A 78 2.97 10.64 11.18
N TRP A 79 2.67 11.83 10.65
CA TRP A 79 2.31 12.01 9.25
C TRP A 79 3.43 11.58 8.30
N VAL A 80 4.67 12.03 8.58
CA VAL A 80 5.84 11.65 7.77
C VAL A 80 6.09 10.14 7.81
N VAL A 81 6.10 9.56 9.01
CA VAL A 81 6.31 8.13 9.18
C VAL A 81 5.19 7.33 8.51
N ARG A 82 3.93 7.77 8.64
CA ARG A 82 2.78 7.15 7.98
C ARG A 82 2.93 7.18 6.46
N PHE A 83 3.38 8.29 5.88
CA PHE A 83 3.66 8.39 4.46
C PHE A 83 4.68 7.33 4.00
N LEU A 84 5.79 7.16 4.74
CA LEU A 84 6.83 6.18 4.43
C LEU A 84 6.36 4.73 4.62
N VAL A 85 5.56 4.45 5.66
CA VAL A 85 4.89 3.15 5.83
C VAL A 85 4.02 2.84 4.62
N CYS A 86 3.18 3.79 4.21
CA CYS A 86 2.27 3.61 3.09
C CYS A 86 3.01 3.49 1.75
N MET A 87 4.17 4.13 1.61
CA MET A 87 5.06 3.94 0.47
C MET A 87 5.56 2.48 0.40
N GLY A 88 5.98 1.89 1.52
CA GLY A 88 6.32 0.47 1.56
C GLY A 88 5.14 -0.43 1.19
N VAL A 89 3.96 -0.18 1.77
CA VAL A 89 2.74 -0.97 1.48
C VAL A 89 2.36 -0.90 0.00
N GLY A 90 2.40 0.30 -0.60
CA GLY A 90 2.10 0.50 -2.02
C GLY A 90 3.03 -0.24 -2.97
N GLY A 91 4.31 -0.39 -2.58
CA GLY A 91 5.31 -1.10 -3.38
C GLY A 91 5.19 -2.62 -3.36
N MET A 92 4.57 -3.18 -2.33
CA MET A 92 4.41 -4.63 -2.22
C MET A 92 3.43 -5.18 -3.26
N TRP A 93 2.33 -4.49 -3.52
CA TRP A 93 1.27 -4.95 -4.40
C TRP A 93 1.73 -5.22 -5.84
N PRO A 94 2.35 -4.26 -6.57
CA PRO A 94 2.76 -4.50 -7.95
C PRO A 94 3.80 -5.62 -8.06
N ASN A 95 4.78 -5.68 -7.15
CA ASN A 95 5.79 -6.75 -7.14
C ASN A 95 5.18 -8.13 -6.86
N GLY A 96 4.21 -8.20 -5.93
CA GLY A 96 3.50 -9.44 -5.62
C GLY A 96 2.67 -9.94 -6.79
N VAL A 97 1.91 -9.06 -7.44
CA VAL A 97 1.10 -9.40 -8.62
C VAL A 97 1.99 -9.84 -9.79
N ALA A 98 3.08 -9.12 -10.05
CA ALA A 98 4.03 -9.48 -11.10
C ALA A 98 4.65 -10.86 -10.83
N LEU A 99 5.21 -11.08 -9.64
CA LEU A 99 5.82 -12.35 -9.25
C LEU A 99 4.86 -13.53 -9.40
N MET A 100 3.61 -13.38 -8.91
CA MET A 100 2.58 -14.43 -9.03
C MET A 100 2.21 -14.72 -10.48
N SER A 101 2.03 -13.67 -11.31
CA SER A 101 1.67 -13.83 -12.72
C SER A 101 2.80 -14.43 -13.56
N GLU A 102 4.03 -14.14 -13.21
CA GLU A 102 5.23 -14.65 -13.89
C GLU A 102 5.55 -16.09 -13.45
N ALA A 103 5.37 -16.43 -12.16
CA ALA A 103 5.58 -17.77 -11.64
C ALA A 103 4.51 -18.78 -12.11
N TRP A 104 3.26 -18.32 -12.30
CA TRP A 104 2.13 -19.15 -12.68
C TRP A 104 1.52 -18.74 -14.02
N ALA A 105 2.33 -18.79 -15.06
CA ALA A 105 1.94 -18.40 -16.41
C ALA A 105 0.71 -19.16 -16.97
N GLY A 106 0.40 -20.37 -16.46
CA GLY A 106 -0.78 -21.16 -16.83
C GLY A 106 -2.08 -20.79 -16.07
N ALA A 107 -2.01 -19.98 -15.02
CA ALA A 107 -3.18 -19.56 -14.26
C ALA A 107 -3.81 -18.28 -14.83
N SER A 108 -5.13 -18.16 -14.72
CA SER A 108 -5.81 -16.95 -15.19
C SER A 108 -5.44 -15.75 -14.31
N ARG A 109 -5.04 -14.64 -14.91
CA ARG A 109 -4.70 -13.40 -14.21
C ARG A 109 -5.80 -12.92 -13.22
N PRO A 110 -7.11 -12.98 -13.58
CA PRO A 110 -8.19 -12.64 -12.64
C PRO A 110 -8.23 -13.54 -11.40
N MET A 111 -7.95 -14.84 -11.56
CA MET A 111 -7.91 -15.80 -10.43
C MET A 111 -6.77 -15.43 -9.46
N LEU A 112 -5.57 -15.15 -9.98
CA LEU A 112 -4.42 -14.75 -9.17
C LEU A 112 -4.70 -13.44 -8.41
N ALA A 113 -5.26 -12.43 -9.09
CA ALA A 113 -5.66 -11.18 -8.46
C ALA A 113 -6.71 -11.38 -7.36
N GLY A 114 -7.68 -12.29 -7.56
CA GLY A 114 -8.67 -12.67 -6.56
C GLY A 114 -8.05 -13.30 -5.31
N VAL A 115 -7.10 -14.23 -5.49
CA VAL A 115 -6.38 -14.88 -4.38
C VAL A 115 -5.58 -13.84 -3.58
N ILE A 116 -4.84 -12.96 -4.26
CA ILE A 116 -4.07 -11.88 -3.61
C ILE A 116 -5.03 -10.93 -2.87
N GLY A 117 -6.15 -10.53 -3.51
CA GLY A 117 -7.16 -9.67 -2.89
C GLY A 117 -7.79 -10.31 -1.63
N THR A 118 -8.00 -11.63 -1.62
CA THR A 118 -8.50 -12.34 -0.45
C THR A 118 -7.52 -12.28 0.72
N SER A 119 -6.22 -12.31 0.46
CA SER A 119 -5.21 -12.24 1.53
C SER A 119 -5.28 -10.92 2.33
N ALA A 120 -5.67 -9.82 1.70
CA ALA A 120 -5.88 -8.54 2.38
C ALA A 120 -7.01 -8.63 3.41
N ASN A 121 -8.13 -9.27 3.06
CA ASN A 121 -9.25 -9.48 3.99
C ASN A 121 -8.86 -10.39 5.16
N VAL A 122 -8.06 -11.43 4.91
CA VAL A 122 -7.51 -12.29 5.97
C VAL A 122 -6.62 -11.46 6.91
N GLY A 123 -5.77 -10.58 6.38
CA GLY A 123 -4.93 -9.69 7.17
C GLY A 123 -5.76 -8.75 8.06
N ILE A 124 -6.82 -8.16 7.52
CA ILE A 124 -7.76 -7.31 8.27
C ILE A 124 -8.42 -8.14 9.40
N PHE A 125 -8.92 -9.32 9.08
CA PHE A 125 -9.55 -10.20 10.07
C PHE A 125 -8.59 -10.56 11.22
N LEU A 126 -7.35 -10.93 10.91
CA LEU A 126 -6.34 -11.23 11.93
C LEU A 126 -6.02 -10.01 12.80
N THR A 127 -5.98 -8.82 12.22
CA THR A 127 -5.76 -7.57 12.95
C THR A 127 -6.90 -7.32 13.95
N PHE A 128 -8.16 -7.50 13.55
CA PHE A 128 -9.31 -7.42 14.45
C PHE A 128 -9.26 -8.46 15.57
N MET A 129 -8.82 -9.68 15.29
CA MET A 129 -8.63 -10.70 16.31
C MET A 129 -7.62 -10.27 17.38
N VAL A 130 -6.51 -9.68 16.97
CA VAL A 130 -5.50 -9.16 17.90
C VAL A 130 -6.06 -8.02 18.75
N PHE A 131 -6.79 -7.08 18.17
CA PHE A 131 -7.41 -5.97 18.91
C PHE A 131 -8.48 -6.43 19.89
N LYS A 132 -9.17 -7.55 19.59
CA LYS A 132 -10.12 -8.16 20.54
C LYS A 132 -9.42 -8.82 21.72
N MET A 133 -8.15 -9.25 21.57
CA MET A 133 -7.38 -9.85 22.66
C MET A 133 -6.72 -8.81 23.57
N LYS A 134 -6.41 -7.63 23.05
CA LYS A 134 -5.78 -6.54 23.80
C LYS A 134 -6.39 -5.22 23.35
N ASP A 135 -7.05 -4.53 24.29
CA ASP A 135 -7.64 -3.21 24.03
C ASP A 135 -6.55 -2.17 23.72
N VAL A 136 -6.88 -1.26 22.82
CA VAL A 136 -6.05 -0.11 22.51
C VAL A 136 -6.51 1.06 23.35
N THR A 137 -5.67 1.48 24.30
CA THR A 137 -5.96 2.62 25.19
C THR A 137 -5.13 3.84 24.80
N VAL A 138 -5.53 5.01 25.26
CA VAL A 138 -4.79 6.27 25.01
C VAL A 138 -3.36 6.22 25.56
N ASP A 139 -3.13 5.48 26.63
CA ASP A 139 -1.82 5.37 27.27
C ASP A 139 -0.94 4.29 26.64
N ASP A 140 -1.53 3.25 26.02
CA ASP A 140 -0.83 2.07 25.52
C ASP A 140 -1.15 1.77 24.04
N TRP A 141 -1.31 2.79 23.19
CA TRP A 141 -1.57 2.59 21.77
C TRP A 141 -0.33 2.21 20.95
N ARG A 142 0.86 2.52 21.48
CA ARG A 142 2.13 2.37 20.73
C ARG A 142 2.46 0.92 20.37
N TRP A 143 1.99 -0.06 21.13
CA TRP A 143 2.21 -1.48 20.80
C TRP A 143 1.64 -1.86 19.42
N VAL A 144 0.59 -1.17 18.95
CA VAL A 144 0.02 -1.37 17.62
C VAL A 144 1.06 -1.10 16.52
N MET A 145 1.96 -0.14 16.74
CA MET A 145 3.04 0.18 15.81
C MET A 145 4.04 -0.98 15.73
N LEU A 146 4.32 -1.65 16.85
CA LEU A 146 5.18 -2.84 16.87
C LEU A 146 4.53 -4.04 16.17
N LEU A 147 3.21 -4.18 16.23
CA LEU A 147 2.50 -5.18 15.45
C LEU A 147 2.72 -4.97 13.94
N GLY A 148 2.71 -3.72 13.49
CA GLY A 148 3.05 -3.34 12.12
C GLY A 148 4.51 -3.61 11.72
N ALA A 149 5.41 -3.80 12.68
CA ALA A 149 6.81 -4.15 12.43
C ALA A 149 7.04 -5.67 12.27
N VAL A 150 6.13 -6.51 12.77
CA VAL A 150 6.25 -7.99 12.72
C VAL A 150 6.53 -8.52 11.30
N PRO A 151 5.93 -7.98 10.23
CA PRO A 151 6.20 -8.43 8.87
C PRO A 151 7.65 -8.32 8.40
N VAL A 152 8.55 -7.68 9.15
CA VAL A 152 9.99 -7.70 8.85
C VAL A 152 10.52 -9.14 8.70
N PHE A 153 10.02 -10.07 9.53
CA PHE A 153 10.37 -11.49 9.44
C PHE A 153 9.87 -12.14 8.14
N LEU A 154 8.72 -11.70 7.62
CA LEU A 154 8.26 -12.12 6.30
C LEU A 154 9.16 -11.60 5.19
N GLY A 155 9.68 -10.38 5.31
CA GLY A 155 10.67 -9.82 4.38
C GLY A 155 11.93 -10.68 4.31
N LEU A 156 12.44 -11.13 5.47
CA LEU A 156 13.57 -12.06 5.54
C LEU A 156 13.22 -13.42 4.92
N LEU A 157 12.05 -13.96 5.22
CA LEU A 157 11.57 -15.22 4.65
C LEU A 157 11.45 -15.13 3.12
N VAL A 158 10.92 -14.03 2.60
CA VAL A 158 10.79 -13.78 1.16
C VAL A 158 12.16 -13.83 0.49
N LEU A 159 13.17 -13.16 1.04
CA LEU A 159 14.53 -13.16 0.47
C LEU A 159 15.22 -14.52 0.49
N THR A 160 14.87 -15.39 1.44
CA THR A 160 15.58 -16.66 1.64
C THR A 160 14.84 -17.86 1.05
N ALA A 161 13.51 -17.81 1.01
CA ALA A 161 12.68 -18.98 0.67
C ALA A 161 11.92 -18.83 -0.66
N VAL A 162 11.75 -17.59 -1.17
CA VAL A 162 11.02 -17.36 -2.42
C VAL A 162 12.02 -17.27 -3.57
N PRO A 163 11.91 -18.14 -4.60
CA PRO A 163 12.73 -18.03 -5.80
C PRO A 163 12.36 -16.78 -6.60
N GLU A 164 13.35 -16.22 -7.30
CA GLU A 164 13.13 -15.06 -8.17
C GLU A 164 12.27 -15.46 -9.39
N SER A 165 11.63 -14.48 -10.01
CA SER A 165 10.81 -14.68 -11.19
C SER A 165 11.59 -15.38 -12.32
N PRO A 166 11.06 -16.50 -12.86
CA PRO A 166 11.71 -17.18 -13.98
C PRO A 166 11.84 -16.29 -15.21
N ARG A 167 10.86 -15.43 -15.47
CA ARG A 167 10.88 -14.47 -16.58
C ARG A 167 11.98 -13.44 -16.38
N TRP A 168 12.04 -12.81 -15.22
CA TRP A 168 13.08 -11.82 -14.91
C TRP A 168 14.49 -12.42 -15.01
N LEU A 169 14.67 -13.68 -14.60
CA LEU A 169 15.95 -14.39 -14.73
C LEU A 169 16.31 -14.63 -16.21
N ALA A 170 15.33 -15.01 -17.03
CA ALA A 170 15.55 -15.23 -18.46
C ALA A 170 15.91 -13.91 -19.17
N ASP A 171 15.18 -12.83 -18.90
CA ASP A 171 15.44 -11.51 -19.48
C ASP A 171 16.84 -11.00 -19.08
N LYS A 172 17.22 -11.23 -17.81
CA LYS A 172 18.57 -10.87 -17.34
C LYS A 172 19.67 -11.66 -18.03
N GLN A 173 19.49 -12.96 -18.26
CA GLN A 173 20.46 -13.80 -18.96
C GLN A 173 20.61 -13.37 -20.42
N ALA A 174 19.52 -13.07 -21.12
CA ALA A 174 19.54 -12.57 -22.47
C ALA A 174 20.36 -11.28 -22.61
N HIS A 175 20.20 -10.35 -21.68
CA HIS A 175 21.01 -9.12 -21.61
C HIS A 175 22.49 -9.38 -21.33
N GLU A 176 22.84 -10.35 -20.47
CA GLU A 176 24.23 -10.70 -20.15
C GLU A 176 24.92 -11.43 -21.30
N ASP A 177 24.18 -12.22 -22.07
CA ASP A 177 24.69 -12.97 -23.22
C ASP A 177 24.80 -12.12 -24.51
N GLY A 178 24.33 -10.86 -24.48
CA GLY A 178 24.35 -9.95 -25.65
C GLY A 178 23.35 -10.33 -26.74
N ASP A 179 22.40 -11.22 -26.43
CA ASP A 179 21.29 -11.63 -27.27
C ASP A 179 20.07 -10.68 -27.05
N ASP A 180 20.36 -9.38 -26.95
CA ASP A 180 19.29 -8.38 -26.89
C ASP A 180 18.41 -8.54 -28.14
N PRO A 181 17.10 -8.70 -28.00
CA PRO A 181 16.20 -8.69 -29.14
C PRO A 181 16.45 -7.39 -29.92
N PRO A 182 16.46 -7.46 -31.27
CA PRO A 182 16.75 -6.29 -32.10
C PRO A 182 15.83 -5.13 -31.68
N GLU A 183 16.40 -3.92 -31.58
CA GLU A 183 15.68 -2.67 -31.23
C GLU A 183 14.64 -2.24 -32.28
N ASP A 184 14.02 -3.18 -32.95
CA ASP A 184 12.89 -2.88 -33.82
C ASP A 184 11.69 -2.56 -32.99
N GLU A 185 11.35 -1.26 -32.87
CA GLU A 185 10.25 -0.73 -32.08
C GLU A 185 8.90 -1.37 -32.41
N SER A 186 8.78 -2.07 -33.54
CA SER A 186 7.57 -2.76 -34.01
C SER A 186 7.34 -4.14 -33.36
N GLU A 187 8.38 -4.75 -32.77
CA GLU A 187 8.32 -6.08 -32.11
C GLU A 187 8.55 -6.09 -30.62
N LYS A 188 8.62 -4.92 -29.97
CA LYS A 188 8.71 -4.89 -28.49
C LYS A 188 7.49 -5.62 -27.90
N PRO A 189 7.72 -6.64 -27.04
CA PRO A 189 6.60 -7.29 -26.38
C PRO A 189 5.79 -6.23 -25.60
N PRO A 190 4.46 -6.38 -25.51
CA PRO A 190 3.59 -5.40 -24.86
C PRO A 190 3.98 -5.05 -23.41
N ASP A 191 4.92 -5.77 -22.84
CA ASP A 191 5.37 -5.64 -21.45
C ASP A 191 6.61 -4.74 -21.28
N GLU A 192 7.27 -4.34 -22.38
CA GLU A 192 8.40 -3.39 -22.38
C GLU A 192 7.99 -1.93 -22.66
N VAL A 193 6.70 -1.67 -22.68
CA VAL A 193 6.19 -0.31 -22.81
C VAL A 193 6.73 0.51 -21.63
N ALA A 194 7.61 1.47 -21.91
CA ALA A 194 8.13 2.35 -20.87
C ALA A 194 6.95 2.99 -20.12
N ALA A 195 7.05 3.12 -18.79
CA ALA A 195 5.95 3.61 -17.96
C ALA A 195 5.35 4.95 -18.43
N TRP A 196 6.08 5.72 -19.25
CA TRP A 196 5.62 6.96 -19.89
C TRP A 196 4.81 6.74 -21.17
N GLU A 197 4.98 5.62 -21.87
CA GLU A 197 4.28 5.35 -23.14
C GLU A 197 2.78 5.15 -22.93
N VAL A 198 2.36 4.70 -21.73
CA VAL A 198 0.94 4.61 -21.35
C VAL A 198 0.23 5.97 -21.37
N PHE A 199 0.99 7.08 -21.29
CA PHE A 199 0.48 8.44 -21.41
C PHE A 199 0.60 9.04 -22.81
N HIS A 200 1.09 8.28 -23.81
CA HIS A 200 1.19 8.70 -25.21
C HIS A 200 0.07 8.04 -26.04
N ARG A 201 -0.29 8.66 -27.17
CA ARG A 201 -1.22 8.07 -28.13
C ARG A 201 -0.56 6.84 -28.81
N PRO A 202 -1.28 5.72 -28.99
CA PRO A 202 -2.73 5.53 -28.85
C PRO A 202 -3.20 5.07 -27.44
N LEU A 203 -2.29 4.74 -26.52
CA LEU A 203 -2.61 4.12 -25.22
C LEU A 203 -3.24 5.10 -24.21
N LEU A 204 -3.01 6.41 -24.37
CA LEU A 204 -3.52 7.45 -23.45
C LEU A 204 -5.02 7.31 -23.16
N TRP A 205 -5.83 7.10 -24.20
CA TRP A 205 -7.28 7.01 -24.02
C TRP A 205 -7.69 5.78 -23.22
N VAL A 206 -7.08 4.64 -23.48
CA VAL A 206 -7.31 3.39 -22.73
C VAL A 206 -6.88 3.55 -21.28
N THR A 207 -5.73 4.20 -21.06
CA THR A 207 -5.20 4.50 -19.72
C THR A 207 -6.16 5.41 -18.93
N LEU A 208 -6.65 6.50 -19.55
CA LEU A 208 -7.58 7.42 -18.89
C LEU A 208 -8.92 6.75 -18.55
N VAL A 209 -9.47 5.95 -19.48
CA VAL A 209 -10.68 5.17 -19.23
C VAL A 209 -10.44 4.14 -18.11
N GLY A 210 -9.30 3.45 -18.11
CA GLY A 210 -8.93 2.51 -17.05
C GLY A 210 -8.82 3.19 -15.68
N ILE A 211 -8.18 4.35 -15.61
CA ILE A 211 -8.09 5.18 -14.38
C ILE A 211 -9.50 5.58 -13.92
N LEU A 212 -10.35 6.06 -14.82
CA LEU A 212 -11.73 6.45 -14.48
C LEU A 212 -12.51 5.26 -13.92
N LEU A 213 -12.48 4.11 -14.60
CA LEU A 213 -13.17 2.90 -14.17
C LEU A 213 -12.66 2.36 -12.83
N ALA A 214 -11.39 2.49 -12.54
CA ALA A 214 -10.81 2.12 -11.24
C ALA A 214 -11.18 3.12 -10.13
N THR A 215 -11.30 4.42 -10.47
CA THR A 215 -11.59 5.48 -9.51
C THR A 215 -13.02 5.39 -8.97
N VAL A 216 -14.00 5.06 -9.80
CA VAL A 216 -15.43 5.00 -9.41
C VAL A 216 -15.68 4.03 -8.24
N PRO A 217 -15.27 2.75 -8.30
CA PRO A 217 -15.42 1.83 -7.17
C PRO A 217 -14.65 2.26 -5.91
N LEU A 218 -13.48 2.87 -6.08
CA LEU A 218 -12.68 3.37 -4.96
C LEU A 218 -13.38 4.54 -4.27
N LEU A 219 -13.92 5.50 -5.01
CA LEU A 219 -14.71 6.59 -4.44
C LEU A 219 -15.98 6.06 -3.74
N GLY A 220 -16.71 5.14 -4.36
CA GLY A 220 -17.91 4.53 -3.78
C GLY A 220 -17.60 3.70 -2.53
N GLY A 221 -16.65 2.78 -2.60
CA GLY A 221 -16.32 1.86 -1.53
C GLY A 221 -15.61 2.54 -0.35
N TRP A 222 -14.53 3.27 -0.61
CA TRP A 222 -13.77 3.96 0.43
C TRP A 222 -14.48 5.21 0.96
N GLY A 223 -15.14 5.96 0.08
CA GLY A 223 -15.92 7.14 0.48
C GLY A 223 -17.04 6.75 1.43
N SER A 224 -17.89 5.80 1.05
CA SER A 224 -19.01 5.35 1.89
C SER A 224 -18.54 4.73 3.20
N SER A 225 -17.50 3.90 3.21
CA SER A 225 -16.99 3.25 4.42
C SER A 225 -16.43 4.25 5.44
N ASN A 226 -15.74 5.29 4.98
CA ASN A 226 -15.21 6.31 5.89
C ASN A 226 -16.32 7.23 6.41
N TRP A 227 -17.30 7.59 5.57
CA TRP A 227 -18.42 8.44 5.98
C TRP A 227 -19.42 7.72 6.90
N ALA A 228 -19.63 6.43 6.72
CA ALA A 228 -20.56 5.66 7.51
C ALA A 228 -20.23 5.70 9.01
N ASN A 229 -18.95 5.70 9.39
CA ASN A 229 -18.53 5.79 10.79
C ASN A 229 -18.87 7.16 11.40
N PHE A 230 -18.54 8.25 10.70
CA PHE A 230 -18.86 9.61 11.15
C PHE A 230 -20.38 9.83 11.25
N TRP A 231 -21.13 9.32 10.26
CA TRP A 231 -22.57 9.42 10.27
C TRP A 231 -23.22 8.61 11.41
N ALA A 232 -22.70 7.43 11.72
CA ALA A 232 -23.19 6.61 12.81
C ALA A 232 -22.97 7.27 14.18
N ASP A 233 -21.85 7.98 14.37
CA ASP A 233 -21.55 8.73 15.60
C ASP A 233 -22.44 9.97 15.79
N GLU A 234 -22.95 10.56 14.68
CA GLU A 234 -23.86 11.73 14.76
C GLU A 234 -25.33 11.34 14.98
N VAL A 235 -25.74 10.13 14.58
CA VAL A 235 -27.17 9.70 14.58
C VAL A 235 -27.48 8.71 15.70
N GLY A 236 -26.49 8.11 16.34
CA GLY A 236 -26.61 7.13 17.44
C GLY A 236 -26.46 7.75 18.80
#